data_0a0b5e26a0414017af4aeacb34c04731
#
_entry.id   0a0b5e26a0414017af4aeacb34c04731
#
_cell.length_a   1.000
_cell.length_b   1.000
_cell.length_c   1.000
_cell.angle_alpha   90.00
_cell.angle_beta   90.00
_cell.angle_gamma   90.00
#
_symmetry.space_group_name_H-M   'P 1'
#
loop_
_entity.id
_entity.type
_entity.pdbx_description
1 polymer ?
#
loop_
_entity_poly.entity_id
_entity_poly.type
_entity_poly.pdbx_seq_one_letter_code
_entity_poly.pdbx_strand_id
1 'polypeptide(L)'
;MHAEAGEIRVSEKDIVKYVLDSFSKVKKSKQIRDLVEFQAMNKYMLMAHNQEELKLLGNLVASHKKISLSDILEKYEEHLKITLKKEPTIKTHLNTMMHIFGYFSKYFSQLEKDLFYELLHQFKEGQITTGKMLSEIGPLIYRFNNTYLARQTYFLLYADTRPGILFAVFNNKN
;
A
#
# COMPACT_ATOMS: atom_id res chain seq x y z
N MET A 1 10.92 -20.90 -29.41
CA MET A 1 11.44 -20.42 -28.12
C MET A 1 10.91 -19.01 -27.93
N HIS A 2 9.81 -18.88 -27.17
CA HIS A 2 9.35 -17.58 -26.72
C HIS A 2 10.11 -17.27 -25.43
N ALA A 3 11.02 -16.30 -25.48
CA ALA A 3 11.60 -15.73 -24.29
C ALA A 3 10.45 -15.15 -23.48
N GLU A 4 10.17 -15.73 -22.32
CA GLU A 4 9.33 -15.09 -21.31
C GLU A 4 10.00 -13.75 -20.99
N ALA A 5 9.34 -12.66 -21.36
CA ALA A 5 9.76 -11.35 -20.94
C ALA A 5 9.76 -11.37 -19.41
N GLY A 6 10.96 -11.37 -18.82
CA GLY A 6 11.12 -11.42 -17.37
C GLY A 6 10.34 -10.27 -16.76
N GLU A 7 9.45 -10.60 -15.86
CA GLU A 7 8.69 -9.63 -15.06
C GLU A 7 9.69 -8.73 -14.33
N ILE A 8 9.72 -7.44 -14.69
CA ILE A 8 10.55 -6.45 -13.98
C ILE A 8 9.85 -6.23 -12.63
N ARG A 9 10.36 -6.90 -11.59
CA ARG A 9 9.91 -6.66 -10.23
C ARG A 9 10.70 -5.50 -9.63
N VAL A 10 9.97 -4.55 -9.06
CA VAL A 10 10.56 -3.46 -8.28
C VAL A 10 11.15 -4.06 -7.00
N SER A 11 12.43 -3.84 -6.74
CA SER A 11 13.08 -4.34 -5.53
C SER A 11 12.68 -3.51 -4.29
N GLU A 12 12.79 -4.09 -3.09
CA GLU A 12 12.57 -3.34 -1.84
C GLU A 12 13.51 -2.13 -1.72
N LYS A 13 14.72 -2.22 -2.22
CA LYS A 13 15.66 -1.09 -2.28
C LYS A 13 15.15 0.04 -3.16
N ASP A 14 14.55 -0.28 -4.30
CA ASP A 14 13.96 0.71 -5.22
C ASP A 14 12.72 1.35 -4.61
N ILE A 15 11.91 0.59 -3.89
CA ILE A 15 10.74 1.08 -3.15
C ILE A 15 11.17 2.08 -2.09
N VAL A 16 12.13 1.73 -1.26
CA VAL A 16 12.70 2.63 -0.24
C VAL A 16 13.23 3.92 -0.86
N LYS A 17 13.99 3.80 -1.94
CA LYS A 17 14.51 4.97 -2.68
C LYS A 17 13.39 5.86 -3.21
N TYR A 18 12.38 5.28 -3.83
CA TYR A 18 11.22 6.02 -4.35
C TYR A 18 10.50 6.81 -3.27
N VAL A 19 10.26 6.19 -2.12
CA VAL A 19 9.56 6.81 -0.99
C VAL A 19 10.40 7.94 -0.38
N LEU A 20 11.69 7.74 -0.18
CA LEU A 20 12.60 8.75 0.35
C LEU A 20 12.77 9.93 -0.63
N ASP A 21 12.85 9.68 -1.93
CA ASP A 21 12.91 10.74 -2.94
C ASP A 21 11.60 11.55 -2.97
N SER A 22 10.46 10.89 -2.81
CA SER A 22 9.15 11.54 -2.69
C SER A 22 9.06 12.41 -1.44
N PHE A 23 9.55 11.92 -0.31
CA PHE A 23 9.60 12.70 0.94
C PHE A 23 10.54 13.91 0.83
N SER A 24 11.65 13.78 0.12
CA SER A 24 12.58 14.88 -0.14
C SER A 24 11.88 16.07 -0.81
N LYS A 25 10.93 15.82 -1.70
CA LYS A 25 10.10 16.86 -2.32
C LYS A 25 9.18 17.54 -1.31
N VAL A 26 8.60 16.76 -0.40
CA VAL A 26 7.76 17.30 0.71
C VAL A 26 8.59 18.23 1.60
N LYS A 27 9.80 17.84 1.97
CA LYS A 27 10.72 18.69 2.75
C LYS A 27 11.02 20.02 2.05
N LYS A 28 11.28 19.98 0.75
CA LYS A 28 11.57 21.19 -0.06
C LYS A 28 10.38 22.12 -0.18
N SER A 29 9.17 21.59 -0.23
CA SER A 29 7.94 22.40 -0.33
C SER A 29 7.66 23.22 0.92
N LYS A 30 8.07 22.73 2.09
CA LYS A 30 7.80 23.34 3.40
C LYS A 30 6.32 23.64 3.62
N GLN A 31 5.44 22.76 3.14
CA GLN A 31 3.99 22.87 3.26
C GLN A 31 3.44 21.69 4.06
N ILE A 32 2.71 22.00 5.13
CA ILE A 32 2.05 20.93 5.94
C ILE A 32 1.08 20.10 5.09
N ARG A 33 0.41 20.71 4.14
CA ARG A 33 -0.51 20.02 3.23
C ARG A 33 0.18 18.87 2.48
N ASP A 34 1.40 19.10 2.01
CA ASP A 34 2.15 18.10 1.25
C ASP A 34 2.58 16.93 2.14
N LEU A 35 2.90 17.20 3.41
CA LEU A 35 3.17 16.15 4.40
C LEU A 35 1.91 15.33 4.72
N VAL A 36 0.77 15.98 4.91
CA VAL A 36 -0.53 15.31 5.14
C VAL A 36 -0.87 14.40 3.96
N GLU A 37 -0.70 14.88 2.74
CA GLU A 37 -0.94 14.10 1.52
C GLU A 37 0.04 12.94 1.40
N PHE A 38 1.32 13.15 1.66
CA PHE A 38 2.33 12.10 1.68
C PHE A 38 1.98 10.98 2.68
N GLN A 39 1.61 11.34 3.91
CA GLN A 39 1.18 10.39 4.92
C GLN A 39 -0.03 9.58 4.46
N ALA A 40 -1.03 10.23 3.90
CA ALA A 40 -2.24 9.58 3.42
C ALA A 40 -1.97 8.61 2.26
N MET A 41 -1.19 9.02 1.27
CA MET A 41 -0.88 8.22 0.08
C MET A 41 0.02 7.02 0.37
N ASN A 42 0.87 7.10 1.39
CA ASN A 42 1.82 6.04 1.75
C ASN A 42 1.35 5.17 2.91
N LYS A 43 0.14 5.38 3.44
CA LYS A 43 -0.34 4.72 4.66
C LYS A 43 -0.19 3.20 4.61
N TYR A 44 -0.67 2.54 3.58
CA TYR A 44 -0.66 1.08 3.52
C TYR A 44 0.71 0.52 3.19
N MET A 45 1.51 1.22 2.41
CA MET A 45 2.90 0.86 2.18
C MET A 45 3.70 0.93 3.49
N LEU A 46 3.55 1.99 4.27
CA LEU A 46 4.18 2.13 5.58
C LEU A 46 3.65 1.09 6.59
N MET A 47 2.35 0.77 6.54
CA MET A 47 1.76 -0.28 7.37
C MET A 47 2.39 -1.65 7.10
N ALA A 48 2.65 -1.99 5.84
CA ALA A 48 3.30 -3.22 5.46
C ALA A 48 4.75 -3.31 5.97
N HIS A 49 5.43 -2.18 6.08
CA HIS A 49 6.77 -2.11 6.65
C HIS A 49 6.77 -2.16 8.18
N ASN A 50 6.06 -1.24 8.83
CA ASN A 50 6.04 -1.13 10.29
C ASN A 50 4.82 -0.35 10.78
N GLN A 51 3.82 -1.06 11.29
CA GLN A 51 2.56 -0.47 11.74
C GLN A 51 2.71 0.41 12.99
N GLU A 52 3.66 0.09 13.87
CA GLU A 52 3.91 0.90 15.08
C GLU A 52 4.50 2.26 14.71
N GLU A 53 5.50 2.25 13.82
CA GLU A 53 6.09 3.48 13.29
C GLU A 53 5.09 4.30 12.49
N LEU A 54 4.20 3.66 11.71
CA LEU A 54 3.11 4.36 11.02
C LEU A 54 2.24 5.18 11.99
N LYS A 55 1.98 4.65 13.18
CA LYS A 55 1.24 5.35 14.24
C LYS A 55 1.98 6.60 14.71
N LEU A 56 3.28 6.48 14.95
CA LEU A 56 4.13 7.61 15.36
C LEU A 56 4.17 8.68 14.27
N LEU A 57 4.35 8.30 13.01
CA LEU A 57 4.31 9.20 11.86
C LEU A 57 2.97 9.95 11.77
N GLY A 58 1.86 9.26 11.95
CA GLY A 58 0.53 9.88 11.96
C GLY A 58 0.35 10.88 13.11
N ASN A 59 0.86 10.56 14.29
CA ASN A 59 0.82 11.46 15.45
C ASN A 59 1.67 12.72 15.23
N LEU A 60 2.83 12.59 14.56
CA LEU A 60 3.65 13.75 14.19
C LEU A 60 2.90 14.70 13.26
N VAL A 61 2.25 14.17 12.23
CA VAL A 61 1.43 14.98 11.31
C VAL A 61 0.28 15.67 12.07
N ALA A 62 -0.39 14.96 12.98
CA ALA A 62 -1.49 15.52 13.77
C ALA A 62 -1.05 16.62 14.75
N SER A 63 0.22 16.66 15.12
CA SER A 63 0.78 17.65 16.05
C SER A 63 1.14 19.01 15.42
N HIS A 64 0.85 19.23 14.14
CA HIS A 64 1.28 20.42 13.37
C HIS A 64 0.82 21.76 13.94
N LYS A 65 -0.21 21.78 14.78
CA LYS A 65 -0.65 23.01 15.50
C LYS A 65 0.14 23.29 16.78
N LYS A 66 0.91 22.32 17.27
CA LYS A 66 1.64 22.39 18.54
C LYS A 66 3.16 22.44 18.36
N ILE A 67 3.66 21.88 17.28
CA ILE A 67 5.09 21.75 16.99
C ILE A 67 5.38 22.44 15.66
N SER A 68 6.55 23.07 15.52
CA SER A 68 6.95 23.72 14.27
C SER A 68 7.03 22.69 13.12
N LEU A 69 6.71 23.13 11.91
CA LEU A 69 6.79 22.26 10.73
C LEU A 69 8.23 21.75 10.49
N SER A 70 9.24 22.58 10.78
CA SER A 70 10.65 22.18 10.67
C SER A 70 10.96 21.00 11.58
N ASP A 71 10.54 21.06 12.84
CA ASP A 71 10.76 19.98 13.81
C ASP A 71 9.97 18.72 13.44
N ILE A 72 8.75 18.87 12.93
CA ILE A 72 7.94 17.75 12.45
C ILE A 72 8.64 17.06 11.29
N LEU A 73 9.11 17.80 10.28
CA LEU A 73 9.77 17.24 9.10
C LEU A 73 11.05 16.49 9.47
N GLU A 74 11.84 17.00 10.41
CA GLU A 74 13.04 16.34 10.90
C GLU A 74 12.72 15.00 11.59
N LYS A 75 11.81 15.02 12.56
CA LYS A 75 11.37 13.81 13.27
C LYS A 75 10.66 12.83 12.35
N TYR A 76 9.86 13.33 11.43
CA TYR A 76 9.18 12.48 10.44
C TYR A 76 10.18 11.75 9.55
N GLU A 77 11.21 12.42 9.07
CA GLU A 77 12.28 11.79 8.28
C GLU A 77 13.00 10.69 9.05
N GLU A 78 13.32 10.94 10.32
CA GLU A 78 13.95 9.93 11.20
C GLU A 78 13.08 8.68 11.31
N HIS A 79 11.81 8.84 11.69
CA HIS A 79 10.87 7.72 11.83
C HIS A 79 10.53 7.06 10.49
N LEU A 80 10.49 7.80 9.41
CA LEU A 80 10.30 7.24 8.07
C LEU A 80 11.46 6.31 7.69
N LYS A 81 12.69 6.69 7.96
CA LYS A 81 13.88 5.85 7.74
C LYS A 81 13.86 4.60 8.61
N ILE A 82 13.43 4.70 9.87
CA ILE A 82 13.24 3.54 10.76
C ILE A 82 12.19 2.60 10.18
N THR A 83 11.06 3.13 9.74
CA THR A 83 9.98 2.36 9.12
C THR A 83 10.48 1.56 7.92
N LEU A 84 11.18 2.22 7.02
CA LEU A 84 11.62 1.64 5.75
C LEU A 84 12.80 0.66 5.89
N LYS A 85 13.52 0.66 7.01
CA LYS A 85 14.55 -0.36 7.30
C LYS A 85 13.98 -1.74 7.53
N LYS A 86 12.73 -1.84 7.96
CA LYS A 86 12.06 -3.12 8.21
C LYS A 86 11.37 -3.57 6.94
N GLU A 87 11.90 -4.63 6.32
CA GLU A 87 11.27 -5.20 5.13
C GLU A 87 9.90 -5.83 5.46
N PRO A 88 8.90 -5.69 4.56
CA PRO A 88 7.62 -6.35 4.72
C PRO A 88 7.77 -7.88 4.73
N THR A 89 6.90 -8.53 5.46
CA THR A 89 6.76 -9.99 5.52
C THR A 89 5.39 -10.42 5.01
N ILE A 90 5.19 -11.70 4.77
CA ILE A 90 3.85 -12.25 4.45
C ILE A 90 2.85 -11.83 5.52
N LYS A 91 3.23 -11.89 6.80
CA LYS A 91 2.37 -11.49 7.92
C LYS A 91 1.98 -10.02 7.87
N THR A 92 2.93 -9.12 7.61
CA THR A 92 2.65 -7.68 7.58
C THR A 92 1.87 -7.27 6.33
N HIS A 93 2.15 -7.89 5.19
CA HIS A 93 1.32 -7.73 3.99
C HIS A 93 -0.11 -8.24 4.19
N LEU A 94 -0.27 -9.42 4.80
CA LEU A 94 -1.59 -9.98 5.10
C LEU A 94 -2.42 -9.04 5.99
N ASN A 95 -1.82 -8.51 7.05
CA ASN A 95 -2.46 -7.52 7.91
C ASN A 95 -2.90 -6.27 7.12
N THR A 96 -2.04 -5.76 6.26
CA THR A 96 -2.34 -4.60 5.40
C THR A 96 -3.49 -4.89 4.44
N MET A 97 -3.48 -6.05 3.78
CA MET A 97 -4.54 -6.49 2.87
C MET A 97 -5.89 -6.63 3.58
N MET A 98 -5.91 -7.13 4.82
CA MET A 98 -7.12 -7.23 5.62
C MET A 98 -7.69 -5.86 5.98
N HIS A 99 -6.85 -4.88 6.28
CA HIS A 99 -7.30 -3.50 6.47
C HIS A 99 -7.92 -2.91 5.20
N ILE A 100 -7.33 -3.15 4.04
CA ILE A 100 -7.86 -2.72 2.74
C ILE A 100 -9.19 -3.42 2.45
N PHE A 101 -9.28 -4.72 2.68
CA PHE A 101 -10.50 -5.51 2.49
C PHE A 101 -11.68 -4.95 3.29
N GLY A 102 -11.44 -4.39 4.47
CA GLY A 102 -12.47 -3.75 5.29
C GLY A 102 -13.27 -2.67 4.58
N TYR A 103 -12.71 -2.01 3.55
CA TYR A 103 -13.45 -1.04 2.73
C TYR A 103 -14.51 -1.67 1.83
N PHE A 104 -14.33 -2.92 1.43
CA PHE A 104 -15.13 -3.58 0.40
C PHE A 104 -16.04 -4.69 0.95
N SER A 105 -15.72 -5.25 2.11
CA SER A 105 -16.35 -6.48 2.62
C SER A 105 -17.88 -6.39 2.71
N LYS A 106 -18.42 -5.24 3.07
CA LYS A 106 -19.87 -5.02 3.17
C LYS A 106 -20.61 -5.01 1.81
N TYR A 107 -19.86 -4.82 0.72
CA TYR A 107 -20.44 -4.79 -0.64
C TYR A 107 -20.27 -6.11 -1.38
N PHE A 108 -19.51 -7.05 -0.79
CA PHE A 108 -19.24 -8.33 -1.41
C PHE A 108 -20.41 -9.30 -1.24
N SER A 109 -20.71 -10.04 -2.32
CA SER A 109 -21.52 -11.26 -2.23
C SER A 109 -20.76 -12.33 -1.42
N GLN A 110 -21.47 -13.38 -0.99
CA GLN A 110 -20.82 -14.48 -0.28
C GLN A 110 -19.73 -15.13 -1.14
N LEU A 111 -20.00 -15.34 -2.45
CA LEU A 111 -19.03 -15.91 -3.38
C LEU A 111 -17.74 -15.04 -3.46
N GLU A 112 -17.89 -13.71 -3.55
CA GLU A 112 -16.76 -12.79 -3.61
C GLU A 112 -15.93 -12.83 -2.32
N LYS A 113 -16.58 -12.93 -1.16
CA LYS A 113 -15.89 -13.11 0.14
C LYS A 113 -15.12 -14.42 0.17
N ASP A 114 -15.73 -15.52 -0.26
CA ASP A 114 -15.10 -16.83 -0.27
C ASP A 114 -13.87 -16.85 -1.19
N LEU A 115 -13.97 -16.28 -2.38
CA LEU A 115 -12.85 -16.15 -3.30
C LEU A 115 -11.73 -15.27 -2.72
N PHE A 116 -12.07 -14.18 -2.06
CA PHE A 116 -11.08 -13.32 -1.44
C PHE A 116 -10.35 -14.03 -0.30
N TYR A 117 -11.07 -14.74 0.57
CA TYR A 117 -10.46 -15.53 1.64
C TYR A 117 -9.60 -16.68 1.13
N GLU A 118 -10.00 -17.32 0.03
CA GLU A 118 -9.18 -18.33 -0.62
C GLU A 118 -7.85 -17.75 -1.13
N LEU A 119 -7.89 -16.58 -1.77
CA LEU A 119 -6.68 -15.85 -2.21
C LEU A 119 -5.80 -15.45 -1.03
N LEU A 120 -6.38 -14.98 0.07
CA LEU A 120 -5.63 -14.68 1.30
C LEU A 120 -4.95 -15.92 1.87
N HIS A 121 -5.64 -17.07 1.84
CA HIS A 121 -5.07 -18.33 2.28
C HIS A 121 -3.89 -18.74 1.39
N GLN A 122 -4.05 -18.73 0.07
CA GLN A 122 -2.97 -19.01 -0.87
C GLN A 122 -1.77 -18.08 -0.68
N PHE A 123 -2.02 -16.80 -0.44
CA PHE A 123 -0.96 -15.84 -0.13
C PHE A 123 -0.24 -16.19 1.18
N LYS A 124 -0.99 -16.48 2.24
CA LYS A 124 -0.44 -16.90 3.54
C LYS A 124 0.45 -18.12 3.44
N GLU A 125 0.06 -19.11 2.62
CA GLU A 125 0.81 -20.34 2.38
C GLU A 125 1.96 -20.15 1.37
N GLY A 126 2.19 -18.93 0.88
CA GLY A 126 3.25 -18.64 -0.09
C GLY A 126 3.00 -19.17 -1.50
N GLN A 127 1.77 -19.54 -1.83
CA GLN A 127 1.40 -20.08 -3.15
C GLN A 127 1.25 -18.98 -4.21
N ILE A 128 0.93 -17.77 -3.81
CA ILE A 128 0.87 -16.58 -4.67
C ILE A 128 1.71 -15.46 -4.09
N THR A 129 2.20 -14.57 -4.96
CA THR A 129 3.05 -13.44 -4.58
C THR A 129 2.21 -12.26 -4.06
N THR A 130 2.86 -11.31 -3.38
CA THR A 130 2.25 -10.03 -2.99
C THR A 130 1.71 -9.29 -4.21
N GLY A 131 2.49 -9.22 -5.29
CA GLY A 131 2.08 -8.56 -6.52
C GLY A 131 0.83 -9.18 -7.13
N LYS A 132 0.76 -10.50 -7.18
CA LYS A 132 -0.42 -11.24 -7.64
C LYS A 132 -1.64 -10.94 -6.77
N MET A 133 -1.50 -11.01 -5.44
CA MET A 133 -2.61 -10.71 -4.53
C MET A 133 -3.14 -9.28 -4.71
N LEU A 134 -2.26 -8.30 -4.82
CA LEU A 134 -2.65 -6.90 -5.02
C LEU A 134 -3.28 -6.66 -6.40
N SER A 135 -2.87 -7.39 -7.42
CA SER A 135 -3.51 -7.34 -8.75
C SER A 135 -4.96 -7.84 -8.74
N GLU A 136 -5.31 -8.71 -7.80
CA GLU A 136 -6.70 -9.15 -7.59
C GLU A 136 -7.54 -8.06 -6.89
N ILE A 137 -6.94 -7.30 -5.98
CA ILE A 137 -7.62 -6.25 -5.21
C ILE A 137 -7.78 -4.98 -6.05
N GLY A 138 -6.80 -4.63 -6.88
CA GLY A 138 -6.77 -3.39 -7.65
C GLY A 138 -8.07 -3.08 -8.42
N PRO A 139 -8.64 -4.02 -9.19
CA PRO A 139 -9.90 -3.80 -9.92
C PRO A 139 -11.09 -3.44 -9.04
N LEU A 140 -11.12 -3.89 -7.78
CA LEU A 140 -12.17 -3.55 -6.82
C LEU A 140 -12.18 -2.06 -6.48
N ILE A 141 -11.02 -1.43 -6.47
CA ILE A 141 -10.86 0.00 -6.23
C ILE A 141 -11.64 0.81 -7.27
N TYR A 142 -11.52 0.43 -8.54
CA TYR A 142 -12.23 1.07 -9.63
C TYR A 142 -13.72 0.75 -9.62
N ARG A 143 -14.07 -0.50 -9.34
CA ARG A 143 -15.49 -0.94 -9.24
C ARG A 143 -16.26 -0.14 -8.20
N PHE A 144 -15.65 0.13 -7.04
CA PHE A 144 -16.28 0.88 -5.95
C PHE A 144 -15.95 2.37 -5.96
N ASN A 145 -15.24 2.85 -6.99
CA ASN A 145 -14.85 4.24 -7.15
C ASN A 145 -14.15 4.83 -5.90
N ASN A 146 -13.28 4.04 -5.28
CA ASN A 146 -12.56 4.45 -4.08
C ASN A 146 -11.28 5.22 -4.46
N THR A 147 -11.39 6.54 -4.59
CA THR A 147 -10.28 7.42 -4.99
C THR A 147 -9.14 7.45 -3.98
N TYR A 148 -9.43 7.28 -2.70
CA TYR A 148 -8.41 7.21 -1.65
C TYR A 148 -7.49 6.00 -1.84
N LEU A 149 -8.07 4.82 -2.06
CA LEU A 149 -7.29 3.60 -2.32
C LEU A 149 -6.59 3.62 -3.68
N ALA A 150 -7.20 4.22 -4.71
CA ALA A 150 -6.59 4.36 -6.04
C ALA A 150 -5.27 5.14 -6.02
N ARG A 151 -5.08 6.04 -5.06
CA ARG A 151 -3.87 6.86 -4.91
C ARG A 151 -2.80 6.24 -4.02
N GLN A 152 -3.03 5.06 -3.42
CA GLN A 152 -2.07 4.44 -2.54
C GLN A 152 -0.83 3.94 -3.27
N THR A 153 0.34 4.37 -2.82
CA THR A 153 1.63 3.90 -3.35
C THR A 153 1.84 2.40 -3.15
N TYR A 154 1.13 1.80 -2.20
CA TYR A 154 1.14 0.36 -1.96
C TYR A 154 0.80 -0.45 -3.22
N PHE A 155 -0.26 -0.07 -3.92
CA PHE A 155 -0.63 -0.72 -5.19
C PHE A 155 0.35 -0.38 -6.31
N LEU A 156 0.80 0.88 -6.38
CA LEU A 156 1.75 1.31 -7.40
C LEU A 156 3.06 0.52 -7.34
N LEU A 157 3.57 0.25 -6.14
CA LEU A 157 4.90 -0.30 -5.95
C LEU A 157 4.92 -1.83 -5.81
N TYR A 158 3.85 -2.45 -5.34
CA TYR A 158 3.81 -3.88 -5.05
C TYR A 158 2.90 -4.71 -5.96
N ALA A 159 1.92 -4.11 -6.64
CA ALA A 159 0.99 -4.85 -7.48
C ALA A 159 1.63 -5.27 -8.81
N ASP A 160 1.29 -6.47 -9.28
CA ASP A 160 1.59 -6.90 -10.64
C ASP A 160 0.73 -6.13 -11.64
N THR A 161 1.21 -5.99 -12.88
CA THR A 161 0.51 -5.24 -13.93
C THR A 161 -0.64 -6.01 -14.57
N ARG A 162 -0.71 -7.32 -14.38
CA ARG A 162 -1.74 -8.18 -15.00
C ARG A 162 -2.98 -8.29 -14.10
N PRO A 163 -4.20 -8.18 -14.69
CA PRO A 163 -5.44 -8.42 -13.97
C PRO A 163 -5.51 -9.84 -13.41
N GLY A 164 -6.12 -10.00 -12.24
CA GLY A 164 -6.30 -11.28 -11.59
C GLY A 164 -7.67 -11.90 -11.80
N ILE A 165 -7.92 -13.01 -11.10
CA ILE A 165 -9.16 -13.81 -11.19
C ILE A 165 -10.39 -13.01 -10.77
N LEU A 166 -10.31 -12.19 -9.72
CA LEU A 166 -11.43 -11.38 -9.25
C LEU A 166 -11.87 -10.36 -10.30
N PHE A 167 -10.94 -9.83 -11.10
CA PHE A 167 -11.26 -8.95 -12.21
C PHE A 167 -12.12 -9.66 -13.25
N ALA A 168 -11.80 -10.89 -13.60
CA ALA A 168 -12.58 -11.69 -14.56
C ALA A 168 -14.00 -11.98 -14.03
N VAL A 169 -14.14 -12.31 -12.74
CA VAL A 169 -15.44 -12.56 -12.09
C VAL A 169 -16.33 -11.31 -12.12
N PHE A 170 -15.76 -10.14 -11.86
CA PHE A 170 -16.51 -8.89 -11.82
C PHE A 170 -16.93 -8.39 -13.21
N ASN A 171 -16.11 -8.60 -14.23
CA ASN A 171 -16.45 -8.20 -15.60
C ASN A 171 -17.51 -9.09 -16.28
N ASN A 172 -17.69 -10.32 -15.83
CA ASN A 172 -18.70 -11.23 -16.36
C ASN A 172 -20.13 -11.00 -15.80
N LYS A 173 -20.30 -9.98 -14.96
CA LYS A 173 -21.62 -9.61 -14.39
C LYS A 173 -22.34 -8.46 -15.10
N ASN A 174 -21.87 -8.05 -16.29
CA ASN A 174 -22.51 -7.04 -17.14
C ASN A 174 -23.35 -7.72 -18.26
#